data_ad417cb022f582c51811607ded28d567
#
_entry.id   ad417cb022f582c51811607ded28d567
#
_cell.length_a   1.000
_cell.length_b   1.000
_cell.length_c   1.000
_cell.angle_alpha   90.00
_cell.angle_beta   90.00
_cell.angle_gamma   90.00
#
_symmetry.space_group_name_H-M   'P 1'
#
loop_
_entity.id
_entity.type
_entity.pdbx_description
1 polymer ?
#
loop_
_entity_poly.entity_id
_entity_poly.type
_entity_poly.pdbx_seq_one_letter_code
_entity_poly.pdbx_strand_id
1 'polypeptide(L)'
;MNFIRPRRFAVFSSLVLGFAATAAVHFQRLPAGGMQPQAATDAAHTVHLLWLGGEPKAADVFYQKLPEGRASSDAPLRVNSQPGSAIAIGTIRGAQFALGRQGRVHVVWNGSGGALPKPADSAPLLYSRLDDTGKSFEPQRNLITRTTDLDGGGTLAADTTGNVFVLWHAGTPGTKTTEDKRRVFVTRSGDDGRAFSTETPVTDSSGACGCCGMKALADDDGNVFALFRGARGGVHRETTLLSSRDHGVTFAVSPLQDWETGSCPMSSAALGVSARGMLAAWETKGKIYFRPVAPVAGEAGAPEEVTSGPGAKHPALATNARGETLLVWTEGTGWQRGGDLAWQVFDAAGKPTAERGRKPGVPVWSYAAAFARPDGDFVIVY
;
A
#
# COMPACT_ATOMS: atom_id res chain seq x y z
N MET A 1 -15.27 -4.82 83.27
CA MET A 1 -15.86 -4.65 81.94
C MET A 1 -14.88 -3.80 81.09
N ASN A 2 -14.03 -4.48 80.32
CA ASN A 2 -13.05 -3.79 79.46
C ASN A 2 -13.59 -3.80 78.02
N PHE A 3 -13.87 -2.61 77.49
CA PHE A 3 -14.28 -2.40 76.09
C PHE A 3 -13.04 -2.31 75.18
N ILE A 4 -12.85 -3.32 74.30
CA ILE A 4 -11.88 -3.33 73.26
C ILE A 4 -12.43 -2.59 72.04
N ARG A 5 -11.82 -1.48 71.60
CA ARG A 5 -12.14 -0.76 70.37
C ARG A 5 -11.48 -1.43 69.16
N PRO A 6 -12.17 -1.67 68.03
CA PRO A 6 -11.52 -2.20 66.85
C PRO A 6 -10.72 -1.11 66.14
N ARG A 7 -9.44 -1.43 65.81
CA ARG A 7 -8.58 -0.65 64.92
C ARG A 7 -9.04 -0.83 63.49
N ARG A 8 -9.44 0.26 62.85
CA ARG A 8 -9.68 0.28 61.38
C ARG A 8 -8.32 0.38 60.70
N PHE A 9 -7.95 -0.66 59.92
CA PHE A 9 -6.87 -0.63 58.96
C PHE A 9 -7.37 0.07 57.67
N ALA A 10 -6.81 1.22 57.34
CA ALA A 10 -7.01 1.84 56.03
C ALA A 10 -6.05 1.18 55.05
N VAL A 11 -6.63 0.44 54.07
CA VAL A 11 -5.88 -0.10 52.92
C VAL A 11 -5.75 1.06 51.92
N PHE A 12 -4.58 1.63 51.80
CA PHE A 12 -4.24 2.51 50.69
C PHE A 12 -3.97 1.68 49.46
N SER A 13 -4.95 1.59 48.53
CA SER A 13 -4.73 1.08 47.15
C SER A 13 -4.01 2.16 46.38
N SER A 14 -2.72 2.01 46.21
CA SER A 14 -1.93 2.81 45.27
C SER A 14 -2.30 2.43 43.85
N LEU A 15 -3.09 3.26 43.17
CA LEU A 15 -3.37 3.15 41.75
C LEU A 15 -2.08 3.52 40.98
N VAL A 16 -1.30 2.55 40.59
CA VAL A 16 -0.17 2.76 39.68
C VAL A 16 -0.77 2.98 38.30
N LEU A 17 -0.93 4.23 37.89
CA LEU A 17 -1.18 4.59 36.50
C LEU A 17 0.10 4.28 35.72
N GLY A 18 0.19 3.09 35.18
CA GLY A 18 1.20 2.76 34.18
C GLY A 18 0.92 3.57 32.92
N PHE A 19 1.70 4.60 32.66
CA PHE A 19 1.76 5.20 31.33
C PHE A 19 2.31 4.12 30.39
N ALA A 20 1.46 3.54 29.54
CA ALA A 20 1.94 2.72 28.44
C ALA A 20 2.83 3.63 27.57
N ALA A 21 4.11 3.28 27.44
CA ALA A 21 5.02 4.02 26.58
C ALA A 21 4.49 3.92 25.13
N THR A 22 4.34 5.05 24.46
CA THR A 22 4.00 5.11 23.04
C THR A 22 5.11 4.44 22.22
N ALA A 23 4.75 3.74 21.14
CA ALA A 23 5.72 3.13 20.23
C ALA A 23 6.72 4.16 19.71
N ALA A 24 8.01 3.85 19.79
CA ALA A 24 9.05 4.66 19.18
C ALA A 24 9.09 4.46 17.67
N VAL A 25 9.54 5.50 16.94
CA VAL A 25 9.71 5.46 15.49
C VAL A 25 11.20 5.46 15.14
N HIS A 26 11.64 4.42 14.44
CA HIS A 26 12.99 4.25 13.94
C HIS A 26 13.04 4.48 12.43
N PHE A 27 14.23 4.72 11.90
CA PHE A 27 14.44 4.99 10.48
C PHE A 27 15.46 4.03 9.88
N GLN A 28 15.13 3.52 8.70
CA GLN A 28 16.02 2.69 7.90
C GLN A 28 16.11 3.26 6.49
N ARG A 29 17.34 3.47 6.00
CA ARG A 29 17.59 3.82 4.61
C ARG A 29 17.59 2.56 3.75
N LEU A 30 17.04 2.67 2.53
CA LEU A 30 17.27 1.67 1.49
C LEU A 30 18.76 1.63 1.12
N PRO A 31 19.24 0.52 0.52
CA PRO A 31 20.55 0.51 -0.14
C PRO A 31 20.72 1.68 -1.11
N ALA A 32 21.94 2.10 -1.38
CA ALA A 32 22.23 3.24 -2.24
C ALA A 32 21.52 3.13 -3.59
N GLY A 33 20.79 4.18 -3.98
CA GLY A 33 19.95 4.19 -5.18
C GLY A 33 18.61 3.47 -5.07
N GLY A 34 18.24 2.97 -3.88
CA GLY A 34 16.94 2.37 -3.63
C GLY A 34 15.80 3.39 -3.66
N MET A 35 14.66 3.00 -4.24
CA MET A 35 13.47 3.83 -4.44
C MET A 35 12.20 3.03 -4.16
N GLN A 36 11.13 3.74 -3.77
CA GLN A 36 9.76 3.21 -3.68
C GLN A 36 9.64 1.93 -2.85
N PRO A 37 10.05 1.96 -1.57
CA PRO A 37 9.92 0.80 -0.71
C PRO A 37 8.47 0.39 -0.51
N GLN A 38 8.25 -0.92 -0.36
CA GLN A 38 7.03 -1.54 0.13
C GLN A 38 7.41 -2.50 1.25
N ALA A 39 6.61 -2.57 2.31
CA ALA A 39 6.83 -3.49 3.42
C ALA A 39 5.54 -4.19 3.82
N ALA A 40 5.65 -5.45 4.19
CA ALA A 40 4.59 -6.22 4.82
C ALA A 40 5.20 -7.16 5.85
N THR A 41 4.50 -7.43 6.93
CA THR A 41 4.94 -8.35 8.00
C THR A 41 4.08 -9.60 7.96
N ASP A 42 4.69 -10.77 7.97
CA ASP A 42 3.99 -12.06 8.05
C ASP A 42 3.65 -12.45 9.50
N ALA A 43 2.91 -13.54 9.66
CA ALA A 43 2.51 -14.04 10.98
C ALA A 43 3.70 -14.52 11.85
N ALA A 44 4.87 -14.78 11.25
CA ALA A 44 6.11 -15.12 11.95
C ALA A 44 6.95 -13.88 12.31
N HIS A 45 6.39 -12.70 12.19
CA HIS A 45 7.06 -11.42 12.38
C HIS A 45 8.25 -11.16 11.44
N THR A 46 8.34 -11.87 10.33
CA THR A 46 9.29 -11.56 9.27
C THR A 46 8.76 -10.39 8.45
N VAL A 47 9.56 -9.35 8.30
CA VAL A 47 9.24 -8.24 7.41
C VAL A 47 9.76 -8.58 6.01
N HIS A 48 8.87 -8.49 5.04
CA HIS A 48 9.16 -8.61 3.62
C HIS A 48 9.31 -7.19 3.08
N LEU A 49 10.51 -6.87 2.58
CA LEU A 49 10.84 -5.56 2.02
C LEU A 49 11.05 -5.68 0.52
N LEU A 50 10.38 -4.83 -0.24
CA LEU A 50 10.51 -4.69 -1.69
C LEU A 50 10.93 -3.26 -2.03
N TRP A 51 11.80 -3.07 -3.04
CA TRP A 51 12.17 -1.74 -3.54
C TRP A 51 12.64 -1.81 -4.98
N LEU A 52 12.71 -0.65 -5.62
CA LEU A 52 13.32 -0.48 -6.93
C LEU A 52 14.76 0.02 -6.76
N GLY A 53 15.65 -0.38 -7.66
CA GLY A 53 17.03 0.11 -7.70
C GLY A 53 17.55 0.23 -9.13
N GLY A 54 18.55 1.05 -9.32
CA GLY A 54 19.13 1.35 -10.63
C GLY A 54 18.53 2.60 -11.28
N GLU A 55 18.57 2.66 -12.61
CA GLU A 55 18.07 3.79 -13.37
C GLU A 55 16.55 3.90 -13.34
N PRO A 56 15.95 5.06 -12.97
CA PRO A 56 14.50 5.18 -12.83
C PRO A 56 13.66 4.83 -14.07
N LYS A 57 14.26 4.91 -15.28
CA LYS A 57 13.60 4.54 -16.55
C LYS A 57 13.68 3.05 -16.84
N ALA A 58 14.63 2.34 -16.22
CA ALA A 58 14.96 0.95 -16.47
C ALA A 58 15.51 0.33 -15.17
N ALA A 59 14.67 0.30 -14.14
CA ALA A 59 15.02 -0.17 -12.81
C ALA A 59 14.88 -1.70 -12.68
N ASP A 60 15.52 -2.24 -11.66
CA ASP A 60 15.30 -3.59 -11.17
C ASP A 60 14.44 -3.57 -9.91
N VAL A 61 13.71 -4.65 -9.69
CA VAL A 61 12.93 -4.88 -8.47
C VAL A 61 13.70 -5.81 -7.56
N PHE A 62 13.92 -5.40 -6.31
CA PHE A 62 14.62 -6.16 -5.29
C PHE A 62 13.70 -6.52 -4.13
N TYR A 63 13.96 -7.67 -3.54
CA TYR A 63 13.24 -8.20 -2.40
C TYR A 63 14.19 -8.75 -1.35
N GLN A 64 13.86 -8.54 -0.06
CA GLN A 64 14.62 -9.06 1.06
C GLN A 64 13.71 -9.41 2.24
N LYS A 65 14.03 -10.50 2.95
CA LYS A 65 13.44 -10.83 4.25
C LYS A 65 14.24 -10.17 5.37
N LEU A 66 13.55 -9.58 6.32
CA LEU A 66 14.12 -8.99 7.53
C LEU A 66 13.51 -9.72 8.74
N PRO A 67 14.16 -10.78 9.28
CA PRO A 67 13.66 -11.49 10.44
C PRO A 67 13.43 -10.52 11.60
N GLU A 68 12.26 -10.56 12.22
CA GLU A 68 11.84 -9.65 13.30
C GLU A 68 12.03 -8.15 12.97
N GLY A 69 12.02 -7.79 11.67
CA GLY A 69 12.27 -6.41 11.22
C GLY A 69 13.70 -5.91 11.44
N ARG A 70 14.66 -6.83 11.60
CA ARG A 70 16.09 -6.52 11.77
C ARG A 70 16.83 -6.63 10.43
N ALA A 71 17.97 -5.97 10.34
CA ALA A 71 18.81 -6.10 9.15
C ALA A 71 19.19 -7.57 8.90
N SER A 72 19.06 -8.00 7.65
CA SER A 72 19.46 -9.34 7.22
C SER A 72 20.87 -9.29 6.61
N SER A 73 21.65 -10.36 6.83
CA SER A 73 22.93 -10.57 6.17
C SER A 73 22.79 -11.16 4.75
N ASP A 74 21.58 -11.63 4.41
CA ASP A 74 21.32 -12.24 3.12
C ASP A 74 21.29 -11.17 2.03
N ALA A 75 21.86 -11.50 0.87
CA ALA A 75 21.76 -10.62 -0.29
C ALA A 75 20.31 -10.51 -0.79
N PRO A 76 19.86 -9.33 -1.22
CA PRO A 76 18.54 -9.18 -1.82
C PRO A 76 18.36 -10.04 -3.06
N LEU A 77 17.19 -10.63 -3.24
CA LEU A 77 16.79 -11.33 -4.46
C LEU A 77 16.32 -10.31 -5.50
N ARG A 78 16.77 -10.45 -6.75
CA ARG A 78 16.16 -9.72 -7.86
C ARG A 78 14.86 -10.43 -8.27
N VAL A 79 13.77 -9.67 -8.37
CA VAL A 79 12.44 -10.17 -8.71
C VAL A 79 12.27 -10.33 -10.21
N ASN A 80 12.64 -9.30 -10.95
CA ASN A 80 12.51 -9.28 -12.41
C ASN A 80 13.60 -10.14 -13.09
N SER A 81 13.20 -11.06 -13.95
CA SER A 81 14.12 -11.94 -14.67
C SER A 81 14.89 -11.20 -15.77
N GLN A 82 14.30 -10.18 -16.37
CA GLN A 82 14.98 -9.30 -17.32
C GLN A 82 15.48 -8.04 -16.60
N PRO A 83 16.79 -7.79 -16.56
CA PRO A 83 17.35 -6.56 -16.00
C PRO A 83 16.75 -5.29 -16.63
N GLY A 84 16.51 -4.26 -15.80
CA GLY A 84 15.99 -2.98 -16.26
C GLY A 84 14.54 -3.01 -16.73
N SER A 85 13.75 -4.03 -16.35
CA SER A 85 12.38 -4.17 -16.84
C SER A 85 11.32 -3.44 -16.00
N ALA A 86 11.69 -2.72 -14.95
CA ALA A 86 10.78 -1.93 -14.13
C ALA A 86 10.96 -0.42 -14.39
N ILE A 87 9.95 0.38 -14.01
CA ILE A 87 9.97 1.84 -14.10
C ILE A 87 9.62 2.48 -12.76
N ALA A 88 10.46 3.40 -12.27
CA ALA A 88 10.26 4.16 -11.06
C ALA A 88 9.75 5.59 -11.30
N ILE A 89 9.84 6.09 -12.54
CA ILE A 89 9.43 7.46 -12.86
C ILE A 89 7.96 7.70 -12.53
N GLY A 90 7.69 8.81 -11.86
CA GLY A 90 6.34 9.25 -11.53
C GLY A 90 5.81 8.71 -10.20
N THR A 91 6.60 7.95 -9.43
CA THR A 91 6.29 7.45 -8.06
C THR A 91 5.04 6.58 -7.92
N ILE A 92 4.30 6.35 -9.00
CA ILE A 92 3.01 5.65 -9.01
C ILE A 92 3.03 4.36 -9.83
N ARG A 93 4.11 4.09 -10.55
CA ARG A 93 4.28 2.94 -11.46
C ARG A 93 5.15 1.83 -10.87
N GLY A 94 5.67 2.04 -9.66
CA GLY A 94 6.58 1.13 -8.98
C GLY A 94 5.98 -0.21 -8.63
N ALA A 95 6.84 -1.13 -8.20
CA ALA A 95 6.44 -2.46 -7.82
C ALA A 95 5.56 -2.46 -6.57
N GLN A 96 4.59 -3.37 -6.57
CA GLN A 96 3.76 -3.68 -5.41
C GLN A 96 3.81 -5.18 -5.14
N PHE A 97 3.60 -5.58 -3.89
CA PHE A 97 3.56 -7.00 -3.54
C PHE A 97 2.49 -7.32 -2.50
N ALA A 98 2.14 -8.59 -2.43
CA ALA A 98 1.28 -9.17 -1.40
C ALA A 98 1.84 -10.51 -0.94
N LEU A 99 1.52 -10.88 0.29
CA LEU A 99 1.79 -12.20 0.85
C LEU A 99 0.55 -13.07 0.67
N GLY A 100 0.72 -14.20 0.00
CA GLY A 100 -0.33 -15.18 -0.24
C GLY A 100 -0.16 -16.43 0.63
N ARG A 101 -0.64 -17.56 0.11
CA ARG A 101 -0.62 -18.84 0.79
C ARG A 101 0.80 -19.20 1.27
N GLN A 102 0.91 -19.56 2.57
CA GLN A 102 2.18 -19.90 3.23
C GLN A 102 3.25 -18.80 3.15
N GLY A 103 2.82 -17.53 3.11
CA GLY A 103 3.73 -16.38 3.02
C GLY A 103 4.41 -16.23 1.66
N ARG A 104 3.88 -16.85 0.59
CA ARG A 104 4.39 -16.66 -0.77
C ARG A 104 4.31 -15.20 -1.18
N VAL A 105 5.41 -14.71 -1.72
CA VAL A 105 5.51 -13.34 -2.21
C VAL A 105 5.08 -13.28 -3.67
N HIS A 106 4.07 -12.48 -3.96
CA HIS A 106 3.59 -12.15 -5.30
C HIS A 106 3.94 -10.69 -5.58
N VAL A 107 4.49 -10.40 -6.75
CA VAL A 107 4.95 -9.05 -7.11
C VAL A 107 4.40 -8.65 -8.47
N VAL A 108 3.94 -7.41 -8.59
CA VAL A 108 3.49 -6.80 -9.85
C VAL A 108 4.19 -5.45 -10.03
N TRP A 109 4.53 -5.09 -11.28
CA TRP A 109 5.15 -3.80 -11.61
C TRP A 109 4.84 -3.38 -13.04
N ASN A 110 4.83 -2.08 -13.29
CA ASN A 110 4.78 -1.58 -14.66
C ASN A 110 6.12 -1.79 -15.34
N GLY A 111 6.08 -2.36 -16.55
CA GLY A 111 7.30 -2.57 -17.32
C GLY A 111 7.88 -1.27 -17.89
N SER A 112 9.21 -1.23 -17.97
CA SER A 112 9.94 -0.19 -18.68
C SER A 112 9.70 -0.25 -20.19
N GLY A 113 10.15 0.75 -20.94
CA GLY A 113 10.00 0.78 -22.40
C GLY A 113 10.63 -0.40 -23.14
N GLY A 114 11.67 -1.01 -22.54
CA GLY A 114 12.36 -2.21 -23.08
C GLY A 114 11.88 -3.53 -22.46
N ALA A 115 10.91 -3.52 -21.57
CA ALA A 115 10.47 -4.69 -20.84
C ALA A 115 9.77 -5.73 -21.74
N LEU A 116 10.03 -7.00 -21.47
CA LEU A 116 9.42 -8.16 -22.15
C LEU A 116 8.95 -9.18 -21.10
N PRO A 117 7.91 -10.00 -21.41
CA PRO A 117 7.03 -9.87 -22.59
C PRO A 117 6.13 -8.65 -22.48
N LYS A 118 5.72 -8.08 -23.61
CA LYS A 118 4.83 -6.92 -23.65
C LYS A 118 3.68 -7.12 -24.65
N PRO A 119 2.50 -6.53 -24.42
CA PRO A 119 1.44 -6.48 -25.42
C PRO A 119 1.83 -5.57 -26.60
N ALA A 120 1.13 -5.70 -27.74
CA ALA A 120 1.44 -4.93 -28.96
C ALA A 120 1.28 -3.41 -28.74
N ASP A 121 0.21 -3.00 -28.07
CA ASP A 121 -0.24 -1.60 -28.02
C ASP A 121 -0.27 -1.02 -26.59
N SER A 122 0.50 -1.58 -25.66
CA SER A 122 0.57 -1.08 -24.28
C SER A 122 1.92 -1.36 -23.63
N ALA A 123 2.24 -0.64 -22.55
CA ALA A 123 3.25 -1.07 -21.61
C ALA A 123 2.79 -2.35 -20.90
N PRO A 124 3.69 -3.29 -20.58
CA PRO A 124 3.30 -4.50 -19.88
C PRO A 124 3.05 -4.22 -18.39
N LEU A 125 2.09 -4.93 -17.80
CA LEU A 125 1.99 -5.14 -16.37
C LEU A 125 2.64 -6.47 -16.05
N LEU A 126 3.84 -6.42 -15.51
CA LEU A 126 4.65 -7.61 -15.26
C LEU A 126 4.35 -8.18 -13.88
N TYR A 127 4.43 -9.50 -13.78
CA TYR A 127 4.21 -10.25 -12.56
C TYR A 127 5.27 -11.34 -12.41
N SER A 128 5.66 -11.57 -11.17
CA SER A 128 6.42 -12.74 -10.75
C SER A 128 5.99 -13.14 -9.33
N ARG A 129 6.30 -14.38 -8.95
CA ARG A 129 6.13 -14.86 -7.59
C ARG A 129 7.38 -15.58 -7.13
N LEU A 130 7.59 -15.60 -5.82
CA LEU A 130 8.65 -16.38 -5.20
C LEU A 130 8.41 -17.87 -5.50
N ASP A 131 9.43 -18.59 -5.92
CA ASP A 131 9.34 -20.01 -6.26
C ASP A 131 9.02 -20.91 -5.03
N ASP A 132 8.76 -22.19 -5.27
CA ASP A 132 8.42 -23.11 -4.19
C ASP A 132 9.61 -23.39 -3.23
N THR A 133 10.84 -23.05 -3.63
CA THR A 133 12.03 -23.15 -2.77
C THR A 133 12.25 -21.91 -1.90
N GLY A 134 11.60 -20.81 -2.20
CA GLY A 134 11.76 -19.52 -1.52
C GLY A 134 13.13 -18.86 -1.76
N LYS A 135 13.87 -19.29 -2.79
CA LYS A 135 15.24 -18.82 -3.10
C LYS A 135 15.35 -17.94 -4.34
N SER A 136 14.37 -17.98 -5.22
CA SER A 136 14.35 -17.19 -6.43
C SER A 136 12.93 -16.84 -6.86
N PHE A 137 12.79 -15.83 -7.70
CA PHE A 137 11.52 -15.49 -8.33
C PHE A 137 11.39 -16.22 -9.68
N GLU A 138 10.17 -16.66 -10.00
CA GLU A 138 9.86 -17.25 -11.30
C GLU A 138 10.09 -16.23 -12.44
N PRO A 139 10.29 -16.69 -13.70
CA PRO A 139 10.40 -15.77 -14.82
C PRO A 139 9.20 -14.82 -14.90
N GLN A 140 9.48 -13.54 -15.13
CA GLN A 140 8.44 -12.53 -15.26
C GLN A 140 7.52 -12.82 -16.44
N ARG A 141 6.24 -12.48 -16.29
CA ARG A 141 5.23 -12.59 -17.33
C ARG A 141 4.33 -11.38 -17.36
N ASN A 142 3.82 -11.04 -18.51
CA ASN A 142 2.85 -9.97 -18.69
C ASN A 142 1.43 -10.48 -18.41
N LEU A 143 0.65 -9.70 -17.64
CA LEU A 143 -0.74 -10.02 -17.29
C LEU A 143 -1.77 -9.36 -18.22
N ILE A 144 -1.38 -8.35 -18.99
CA ILE A 144 -2.28 -7.65 -19.90
C ILE A 144 -2.49 -8.52 -21.15
N THR A 145 -3.75 -8.87 -21.44
CA THR A 145 -4.12 -9.62 -22.62
C THR A 145 -4.99 -8.84 -23.59
N ARG A 146 -5.79 -7.87 -23.10
CA ARG A 146 -6.75 -7.09 -23.91
C ARG A 146 -6.64 -5.59 -23.71
N THR A 147 -6.37 -5.13 -22.48
CA THR A 147 -6.38 -3.70 -22.16
C THR A 147 -5.22 -2.96 -22.81
N THR A 148 -5.41 -1.66 -23.06
CA THR A 148 -4.45 -0.75 -23.69
C THR A 148 -4.12 0.41 -22.78
N ASP A 149 -3.11 1.21 -23.12
CA ASP A 149 -2.81 2.48 -22.42
C ASP A 149 -2.65 2.35 -20.90
N LEU A 150 -1.93 1.31 -20.44
CA LEU A 150 -1.49 1.24 -19.05
C LEU A 150 -0.63 2.47 -18.74
N ASP A 151 -1.03 3.26 -17.74
CA ASP A 151 -0.30 4.46 -17.32
C ASP A 151 0.16 4.38 -15.86
N GLY A 152 -0.74 4.56 -14.93
CA GLY A 152 -0.43 4.41 -13.49
C GLY A 152 -0.21 2.98 -13.07
N GLY A 153 0.22 2.82 -11.83
CA GLY A 153 0.63 1.52 -11.29
C GLY A 153 -0.51 0.53 -11.13
N GLY A 154 -0.21 -0.72 -11.41
CA GLY A 154 -1.02 -1.83 -10.95
C GLY A 154 -0.83 -2.07 -9.46
N THR A 155 -1.76 -2.79 -8.87
CA THR A 155 -1.71 -3.25 -7.47
C THR A 155 -2.16 -4.71 -7.39
N LEU A 156 -1.82 -5.38 -6.29
CA LEU A 156 -2.28 -6.74 -6.08
C LEU A 156 -2.65 -6.99 -4.63
N ALA A 157 -3.50 -7.99 -4.44
CA ALA A 157 -3.83 -8.58 -3.16
C ALA A 157 -3.74 -10.10 -3.28
N ALA A 158 -3.49 -10.78 -2.19
CA ALA A 158 -3.50 -12.24 -2.12
C ALA A 158 -4.07 -12.67 -0.77
N ASP A 159 -4.70 -13.83 -0.73
CA ASP A 159 -5.20 -14.44 0.50
C ASP A 159 -4.40 -15.69 0.87
N THR A 160 -4.66 -16.21 2.06
CA THR A 160 -3.98 -17.40 2.61
C THR A 160 -4.44 -18.71 1.95
N THR A 161 -5.49 -18.70 1.14
CA THR A 161 -6.02 -19.88 0.43
C THR A 161 -5.41 -20.09 -0.94
N GLY A 162 -4.72 -19.07 -1.48
CA GLY A 162 -4.00 -19.10 -2.75
C GLY A 162 -4.69 -18.33 -3.87
N ASN A 163 -5.68 -17.51 -3.54
CA ASN A 163 -6.18 -16.55 -4.51
C ASN A 163 -5.25 -15.35 -4.62
N VAL A 164 -5.04 -14.88 -5.85
CA VAL A 164 -4.27 -13.67 -6.16
C VAL A 164 -5.11 -12.79 -7.08
N PHE A 165 -5.23 -11.53 -6.72
CA PHE A 165 -6.01 -10.53 -7.42
C PHE A 165 -5.07 -9.41 -7.88
N VAL A 166 -5.02 -9.14 -9.18
CA VAL A 166 -4.23 -8.02 -9.70
C VAL A 166 -5.17 -7.03 -10.35
N LEU A 167 -5.09 -5.78 -9.92
CA LEU A 167 -5.94 -4.69 -10.39
C LEU A 167 -5.06 -3.57 -11.00
N TRP A 168 -5.56 -2.97 -12.08
CA TRP A 168 -4.94 -1.82 -12.73
C TRP A 168 -5.96 -0.98 -13.45
N HIS A 169 -5.62 0.26 -13.76
CA HIS A 169 -6.46 1.09 -14.63
C HIS A 169 -5.83 1.23 -16.02
N ALA A 170 -6.65 1.08 -17.03
CA ALA A 170 -6.23 1.07 -18.43
C ALA A 170 -7.34 1.50 -19.39
N GLY A 171 -7.01 1.64 -20.64
CA GLY A 171 -7.96 1.84 -21.73
C GLY A 171 -8.69 0.56 -22.13
N THR A 172 -9.88 0.71 -22.67
CA THR A 172 -10.65 -0.39 -23.27
C THR A 172 -10.27 -0.52 -24.75
N PRO A 173 -10.04 -1.74 -25.26
CA PRO A 173 -9.68 -1.97 -26.67
C PRO A 173 -10.67 -1.31 -27.65
N GLY A 174 -10.15 -0.71 -28.70
CA GLY A 174 -10.95 -0.05 -29.74
C GLY A 174 -11.58 1.28 -29.34
N THR A 175 -11.29 1.77 -28.12
CA THR A 175 -11.79 3.06 -27.62
C THR A 175 -10.62 4.01 -27.39
N LYS A 176 -10.72 5.24 -27.91
CA LYS A 176 -9.72 6.27 -27.57
C LYS A 176 -9.74 6.51 -26.06
N THR A 177 -8.61 6.25 -25.42
CA THR A 177 -8.46 6.39 -23.98
C THR A 177 -8.38 7.86 -23.58
N THR A 178 -9.29 8.27 -22.70
CA THR A 178 -9.26 9.51 -21.93
C THR A 178 -9.42 9.12 -20.47
N GLU A 179 -9.14 9.99 -19.51
CA GLU A 179 -9.24 9.62 -18.09
C GLU A 179 -10.67 9.21 -17.67
N ASP A 180 -11.68 9.86 -18.17
CA ASP A 180 -13.09 9.53 -17.95
C ASP A 180 -13.53 8.20 -18.63
N LYS A 181 -12.81 7.75 -19.67
CA LYS A 181 -13.01 6.45 -20.34
C LYS A 181 -12.11 5.35 -19.82
N ARG A 182 -11.05 5.67 -19.07
CA ARG A 182 -10.20 4.70 -18.42
C ARG A 182 -11.02 3.90 -17.39
N ARG A 183 -10.76 2.61 -17.27
CA ARG A 183 -11.48 1.73 -16.33
C ARG A 183 -10.50 1.00 -15.43
N VAL A 184 -10.96 0.58 -14.27
CA VAL A 184 -10.23 -0.37 -13.45
C VAL A 184 -10.56 -1.78 -13.94
N PHE A 185 -9.53 -2.59 -14.10
CA PHE A 185 -9.61 -3.99 -14.49
C PHE A 185 -9.08 -4.88 -13.40
N VAL A 186 -9.54 -6.12 -13.37
CA VAL A 186 -9.05 -7.18 -12.49
C VAL A 186 -8.75 -8.44 -13.28
N THR A 187 -7.65 -9.10 -12.94
CA THR A 187 -7.39 -10.51 -13.27
C THR A 187 -7.20 -11.31 -11.98
N ARG A 188 -7.53 -12.58 -12.00
CA ARG A 188 -7.58 -13.43 -10.82
C ARG A 188 -6.85 -14.74 -11.08
N SER A 189 -6.19 -15.24 -10.04
CA SER A 189 -5.65 -16.60 -9.96
C SER A 189 -6.27 -17.29 -8.76
N GLY A 190 -6.66 -18.56 -8.92
CA GLY A 190 -7.10 -19.44 -7.82
C GLY A 190 -6.07 -20.55 -7.52
N ASP A 191 -4.87 -20.47 -8.12
CA ASP A 191 -3.84 -21.51 -8.06
C ASP A 191 -2.48 -20.95 -7.62
N ASP A 192 -2.51 -19.98 -6.68
CA ASP A 192 -1.33 -19.38 -6.08
C ASP A 192 -0.49 -18.61 -7.12
N GLY A 193 -1.17 -17.94 -8.05
CA GLY A 193 -0.54 -17.14 -9.09
C GLY A 193 0.10 -17.95 -10.24
N ARG A 194 -0.20 -19.25 -10.40
CA ARG A 194 0.33 -20.05 -11.55
C ARG A 194 -0.35 -19.68 -12.86
N ALA A 195 -1.65 -19.52 -12.86
CA ALA A 195 -2.42 -19.04 -13.99
C ALA A 195 -3.32 -17.89 -13.60
N PHE A 196 -3.62 -17.01 -14.55
CA PHE A 196 -4.53 -15.88 -14.36
C PHE A 196 -5.65 -15.93 -15.39
N SER A 197 -6.85 -15.50 -14.98
CA SER A 197 -7.97 -15.30 -15.89
C SER A 197 -7.68 -14.15 -16.86
N THR A 198 -8.41 -14.11 -17.98
CA THR A 198 -8.48 -12.87 -18.76
C THR A 198 -9.02 -11.74 -17.91
N GLU A 199 -8.44 -10.55 -18.04
CA GLU A 199 -8.88 -9.38 -17.28
C GLU A 199 -10.31 -8.96 -17.64
N THR A 200 -11.05 -8.50 -16.62
CA THR A 200 -12.41 -7.97 -16.75
C THR A 200 -12.51 -6.57 -16.12
N PRO A 201 -13.34 -5.66 -16.67
CA PRO A 201 -13.56 -4.37 -16.03
C PRO A 201 -14.33 -4.55 -14.72
N VAL A 202 -13.97 -3.78 -13.70
CA VAL A 202 -14.65 -3.75 -12.38
C VAL A 202 -15.49 -2.50 -12.19
N THR A 203 -15.35 -1.53 -13.09
CA THR A 203 -16.13 -0.28 -13.07
C THR A 203 -16.63 0.02 -14.47
N ASP A 204 -17.95 0.06 -14.66
CA ASP A 204 -18.55 0.37 -15.96
C ASP A 204 -18.74 1.87 -16.20
N SER A 205 -18.87 2.67 -15.14
CA SER A 205 -19.35 4.05 -15.22
C SER A 205 -18.40 5.11 -14.71
N SER A 206 -17.36 4.77 -13.93
CA SER A 206 -16.41 5.76 -13.42
C SER A 206 -15.10 5.72 -14.17
N GLY A 207 -14.59 6.89 -14.57
CA GLY A 207 -13.23 7.03 -15.08
C GLY A 207 -12.19 6.76 -14.01
N ALA A 208 -10.92 6.57 -14.39
CA ALA A 208 -9.81 6.41 -13.48
C ALA A 208 -8.66 7.35 -13.84
N CYS A 209 -8.10 8.01 -12.83
CA CYS A 209 -6.97 8.92 -12.99
C CYS A 209 -5.70 8.13 -13.30
N GLY A 210 -5.19 8.27 -14.53
CA GLY A 210 -4.01 7.54 -14.99
C GLY A 210 -2.72 7.88 -14.24
N CYS A 211 -2.65 9.05 -13.61
CA CYS A 211 -1.47 9.51 -12.90
C CYS A 211 -1.49 9.26 -11.38
N CYS A 212 -2.38 8.39 -10.88
CA CYS A 212 -2.46 8.04 -9.45
C CYS A 212 -2.25 6.55 -9.23
N GLY A 213 -1.55 6.22 -8.14
CA GLY A 213 -1.32 4.83 -7.74
C GLY A 213 -2.56 4.23 -7.09
N MET A 214 -2.70 2.93 -7.25
CA MET A 214 -3.73 2.10 -6.60
C MET A 214 -3.14 1.36 -5.40
N LYS A 215 -4.01 0.91 -4.48
CA LYS A 215 -3.63 -0.02 -3.41
C LYS A 215 -4.74 -1.03 -3.19
N ALA A 216 -4.39 -2.32 -3.24
CA ALA A 216 -5.30 -3.42 -2.95
C ALA A 216 -4.90 -4.18 -1.67
N LEU A 217 -5.87 -4.84 -1.06
CA LEU A 217 -5.73 -5.74 0.08
C LEU A 217 -6.81 -6.81 -0.01
N ALA A 218 -6.49 -8.03 0.37
CA ALA A 218 -7.47 -9.10 0.58
C ALA A 218 -7.45 -9.53 2.05
N ASP A 219 -8.59 -9.96 2.56
CA ASP A 219 -8.68 -10.65 3.84
C ASP A 219 -8.68 -12.18 3.65
N ASP A 220 -8.64 -12.92 4.76
CA ASP A 220 -8.59 -14.37 4.75
C ASP A 220 -9.93 -15.03 4.33
N ASP A 221 -11.00 -14.27 4.30
CA ASP A 221 -12.31 -14.70 3.78
C ASP A 221 -12.43 -14.53 2.26
N GLY A 222 -11.37 -14.03 1.60
CA GLY A 222 -11.32 -13.78 0.16
C GLY A 222 -12.06 -12.51 -0.28
N ASN A 223 -12.40 -11.62 0.67
CA ASN A 223 -12.89 -10.30 0.31
C ASN A 223 -11.72 -9.47 -0.24
N VAL A 224 -11.97 -8.70 -1.29
CA VAL A 224 -10.98 -7.87 -1.95
C VAL A 224 -11.36 -6.42 -1.86
N PHE A 225 -10.40 -5.59 -1.47
CA PHE A 225 -10.56 -4.15 -1.36
C PHE A 225 -9.50 -3.45 -2.20
N ALA A 226 -9.88 -2.39 -2.89
CA ALA A 226 -8.90 -1.58 -3.61
C ALA A 226 -9.27 -0.09 -3.57
N LEU A 227 -8.28 0.74 -3.33
CA LEU A 227 -8.39 2.20 -3.46
C LEU A 227 -7.86 2.63 -4.81
N PHE A 228 -8.61 3.49 -5.47
CA PHE A 228 -8.17 4.18 -6.68
C PHE A 228 -8.69 5.62 -6.69
N ARG A 229 -8.10 6.44 -7.54
CA ARG A 229 -8.60 7.78 -7.80
C ARG A 229 -9.44 7.78 -9.05
N GLY A 230 -10.70 8.17 -8.92
CA GLY A 230 -11.61 8.37 -10.04
C GLY A 230 -11.18 9.52 -10.95
N ALA A 231 -11.78 9.56 -12.12
CA ALA A 231 -11.65 10.69 -13.05
C ALA A 231 -12.94 10.83 -13.84
N ARG A 232 -13.66 11.91 -13.64
CA ARG A 232 -14.94 12.16 -14.28
C ARG A 232 -15.00 13.60 -14.78
N GLY A 233 -15.48 13.79 -16.01
CA GLY A 233 -15.65 15.13 -16.58
C GLY A 233 -14.36 15.95 -16.66
N GLY A 234 -13.19 15.32 -16.64
CA GLY A 234 -11.88 15.95 -16.72
C GLY A 234 -11.37 16.58 -15.42
N VAL A 235 -12.22 16.88 -14.44
CA VAL A 235 -11.86 17.63 -13.21
C VAL A 235 -12.18 16.91 -11.91
N HIS A 236 -13.16 16.01 -11.89
CA HIS A 236 -13.50 15.28 -10.67
C HIS A 236 -12.49 14.15 -10.41
N ARG A 237 -11.91 14.14 -9.22
CA ARG A 237 -10.83 13.23 -8.78
C ARG A 237 -11.18 12.62 -7.42
N GLU A 238 -12.33 11.99 -7.33
CA GLU A 238 -12.78 11.33 -6.11
C GLU A 238 -11.85 10.17 -5.71
N THR A 239 -11.61 10.02 -4.42
CA THR A 239 -11.03 8.78 -3.87
C THR A 239 -12.13 7.77 -3.71
N THR A 240 -11.96 6.59 -4.28
CA THR A 240 -12.98 5.56 -4.37
C THR A 240 -12.46 4.23 -3.83
N LEU A 241 -13.28 3.57 -3.01
CA LEU A 241 -13.06 2.20 -2.55
C LEU A 241 -13.88 1.23 -3.43
N LEU A 242 -13.20 0.23 -3.93
CA LEU A 242 -13.79 -0.98 -4.50
C LEU A 242 -13.81 -2.05 -3.42
N SER A 243 -14.91 -2.77 -3.28
CA SER A 243 -15.03 -3.91 -2.37
C SER A 243 -15.74 -5.07 -3.04
N SER A 244 -15.15 -6.27 -2.96
CA SER A 244 -15.70 -7.52 -3.44
C SER A 244 -15.89 -8.49 -2.27
N ARG A 245 -16.99 -9.25 -2.30
CA ARG A 245 -17.33 -10.28 -1.33
C ARG A 245 -17.42 -11.68 -1.94
N ASP A 246 -17.06 -11.81 -3.19
CA ASP A 246 -17.20 -12.98 -4.02
C ASP A 246 -15.89 -13.33 -4.75
N HIS A 247 -14.77 -13.19 -4.04
CA HIS A 247 -13.43 -13.46 -4.56
C HIS A 247 -13.11 -12.67 -5.84
N GLY A 248 -13.43 -11.37 -5.84
CA GLY A 248 -13.12 -10.46 -6.94
C GLY A 248 -13.94 -10.68 -8.20
N VAL A 249 -15.11 -11.35 -8.14
CA VAL A 249 -16.00 -11.52 -9.30
C VAL A 249 -16.79 -10.25 -9.57
N THR A 250 -17.39 -9.67 -8.52
CA THR A 250 -18.12 -8.40 -8.60
C THR A 250 -17.56 -7.41 -7.58
N PHE A 251 -17.71 -6.13 -7.84
CA PHE A 251 -17.25 -5.06 -6.97
C PHE A 251 -18.35 -4.03 -6.71
N ALA A 252 -18.53 -3.68 -5.44
CA ALA A 252 -19.23 -2.47 -5.05
C ALA A 252 -18.27 -1.29 -5.14
N VAL A 253 -18.80 -0.13 -5.57
CA VAL A 253 -18.06 1.12 -5.73
C VAL A 253 -18.53 2.13 -4.70
N SER A 254 -17.66 2.59 -3.82
CA SER A 254 -17.99 3.51 -2.72
C SER A 254 -17.07 4.74 -2.78
N PRO A 255 -17.57 5.91 -3.19
CA PRO A 255 -16.82 7.16 -3.08
C PRO A 255 -16.53 7.47 -1.61
N LEU A 256 -15.26 7.79 -1.30
CA LEU A 256 -14.82 8.16 0.05
C LEU A 256 -14.72 9.66 0.23
N GLN A 257 -14.26 10.37 -0.79
CA GLN A 257 -14.08 11.81 -0.75
C GLN A 257 -14.02 12.40 -2.15
N ASP A 258 -14.81 13.45 -2.39
CA ASP A 258 -14.79 14.21 -3.62
C ASP A 258 -13.62 15.20 -3.67
N TRP A 259 -13.11 15.40 -4.87
CA TRP A 259 -12.13 16.44 -5.16
C TRP A 259 -12.28 16.92 -6.60
N GLU A 260 -12.29 18.22 -6.78
CA GLU A 260 -12.23 18.85 -8.09
C GLU A 260 -10.86 19.50 -8.31
N THR A 261 -10.17 19.10 -9.37
CA THR A 261 -8.88 19.67 -9.76
C THR A 261 -8.63 19.47 -11.25
N GLY A 262 -8.10 20.49 -11.91
CA GLY A 262 -7.61 20.41 -13.30
C GLY A 262 -6.17 19.91 -13.43
N SER A 263 -5.53 19.48 -12.32
CA SER A 263 -4.13 19.01 -12.32
C SER A 263 -4.03 17.53 -11.99
N CYS A 264 -2.91 16.92 -12.38
CA CYS A 264 -2.55 15.55 -11.98
C CYS A 264 -2.07 15.52 -10.54
N PRO A 265 -2.76 14.83 -9.60
CA PRO A 265 -2.34 14.73 -8.22
C PRO A 265 -1.02 13.99 -8.06
N MET A 266 -0.77 12.96 -8.86
CA MET A 266 0.42 12.10 -8.80
C MET A 266 0.66 11.61 -7.37
N SER A 267 -0.34 10.99 -6.78
CA SER A 267 -0.33 10.48 -5.41
C SER A 267 -0.75 9.02 -5.38
N SER A 268 -0.44 8.34 -4.30
CA SER A 268 -0.88 6.98 -4.01
C SER A 268 -1.75 6.96 -2.76
N ALA A 269 -2.38 5.83 -2.50
CA ALA A 269 -3.17 5.57 -1.31
C ALA A 269 -2.59 4.37 -0.54
N ALA A 270 -3.01 4.19 0.71
CA ALA A 270 -2.66 3.06 1.54
C ALA A 270 -3.92 2.36 2.09
N LEU A 271 -3.85 1.04 2.17
CA LEU A 271 -4.76 0.19 2.92
C LEU A 271 -3.95 -0.61 3.94
N GLY A 272 -4.49 -0.80 5.12
CA GLY A 272 -3.91 -1.61 6.18
C GLY A 272 -4.99 -2.20 7.07
N VAL A 273 -4.62 -3.17 7.90
CA VAL A 273 -5.52 -3.78 8.89
C VAL A 273 -5.11 -3.33 10.29
N SER A 274 -6.09 -3.04 11.14
CA SER A 274 -5.89 -2.67 12.53
C SER A 274 -6.92 -3.36 13.42
N ALA A 275 -6.78 -3.21 14.73
CA ALA A 275 -7.79 -3.68 15.70
C ALA A 275 -9.18 -3.03 15.48
N ARG A 276 -9.24 -1.89 14.80
CA ARG A 276 -10.48 -1.21 14.40
C ARG A 276 -11.01 -1.62 13.03
N GLY A 277 -10.48 -2.69 12.44
CA GLY A 277 -10.77 -3.12 11.08
C GLY A 277 -9.84 -2.52 10.05
N MET A 278 -10.29 -2.48 8.80
CA MET A 278 -9.50 -1.95 7.69
C MET A 278 -9.37 -0.43 7.80
N LEU A 279 -8.14 0.05 7.59
CA LEU A 279 -7.80 1.48 7.54
C LEU A 279 -7.46 1.88 6.11
N ALA A 280 -7.94 3.04 5.71
CA ALA A 280 -7.57 3.69 4.45
C ALA A 280 -6.90 5.03 4.73
N ALA A 281 -5.86 5.34 3.96
CA ALA A 281 -5.24 6.67 3.95
C ALA A 281 -5.01 7.12 2.51
N TRP A 282 -5.26 8.39 2.25
CA TRP A 282 -5.13 8.98 0.91
C TRP A 282 -4.83 10.46 0.98
N GLU A 283 -4.42 11.01 -0.13
CA GLU A 283 -4.21 12.45 -0.31
C GLU A 283 -5.41 13.09 -1.01
N THR A 284 -5.79 14.29 -0.58
CA THR A 284 -6.71 15.18 -1.30
C THR A 284 -6.26 16.63 -1.06
N LYS A 285 -6.11 17.40 -2.12
CA LYS A 285 -5.69 18.83 -2.06
C LYS A 285 -4.35 19.05 -1.35
N GLY A 286 -3.42 18.10 -1.47
CA GLY A 286 -2.12 18.15 -0.81
C GLY A 286 -2.17 17.93 0.70
N LYS A 287 -3.22 17.30 1.22
CA LYS A 287 -3.42 16.93 2.63
C LYS A 287 -3.69 15.45 2.74
N ILE A 288 -3.31 14.86 3.87
CA ILE A 288 -3.55 13.43 4.15
C ILE A 288 -4.86 13.28 4.92
N TYR A 289 -5.66 12.34 4.46
CA TYR A 289 -6.87 11.87 5.11
C TYR A 289 -6.71 10.41 5.51
N PHE A 290 -7.33 10.04 6.61
CA PHE A 290 -7.20 8.75 7.23
C PHE A 290 -8.49 8.37 7.95
N ARG A 291 -8.96 7.12 7.81
CA ARG A 291 -10.09 6.60 8.58
C ARG A 291 -10.21 5.07 8.51
N PRO A 292 -10.93 4.43 9.44
CA PRO A 292 -11.50 3.12 9.21
C PRO A 292 -12.44 3.14 8.00
N VAL A 293 -12.39 2.11 7.17
CA VAL A 293 -13.37 1.89 6.09
C VAL A 293 -14.17 0.65 6.43
N ALA A 294 -15.49 0.83 6.55
CA ALA A 294 -16.38 -0.29 6.80
C ALA A 294 -16.37 -1.23 5.57
N PRO A 295 -16.45 -2.53 5.79
CA PRO A 295 -16.57 -3.49 4.70
C PRO A 295 -17.91 -3.40 3.95
N VAL A 296 -18.86 -2.59 4.42
CA VAL A 296 -20.17 -2.36 3.78
C VAL A 296 -20.33 -0.89 3.44
N ALA A 297 -20.79 -0.61 2.21
CA ALA A 297 -21.04 0.76 1.76
C ALA A 297 -22.08 1.45 2.66
N GLY A 298 -21.78 2.67 3.09
CA GLY A 298 -22.68 3.55 3.85
C GLY A 298 -22.41 3.68 5.34
N GLU A 299 -21.58 2.83 5.97
CA GLU A 299 -21.31 2.88 7.42
C GLU A 299 -20.03 3.65 7.81
N ALA A 300 -19.28 4.13 6.85
CA ALA A 300 -18.02 4.83 7.11
C ALA A 300 -18.27 6.27 7.56
N GLY A 301 -17.73 6.66 8.71
CA GLY A 301 -17.72 8.07 9.19
C GLY A 301 -17.08 9.05 8.21
N ALA A 302 -17.12 10.34 8.51
CA ALA A 302 -16.43 11.35 7.71
C ALA A 302 -14.90 11.12 7.71
N PRO A 303 -14.19 11.44 6.61
CA PRO A 303 -12.72 11.40 6.59
C PRO A 303 -12.13 12.36 7.62
N GLU A 304 -11.12 11.91 8.36
CA GLU A 304 -10.35 12.75 9.27
C GLU A 304 -9.12 13.31 8.55
N GLU A 305 -8.97 14.63 8.55
CA GLU A 305 -7.76 15.28 8.06
C GLU A 305 -6.63 15.11 9.09
N VAL A 306 -5.51 14.55 8.64
CA VAL A 306 -4.29 14.50 9.46
C VAL A 306 -3.54 15.80 9.29
N THR A 307 -3.07 16.39 10.40
CA THR A 307 -2.23 17.59 10.34
C THR A 307 -0.99 17.32 9.52
N SER A 308 -0.95 17.83 8.31
CA SER A 308 0.13 17.65 7.34
C SER A 308 0.63 18.99 6.84
N GLY A 309 1.90 19.01 6.42
CA GLY A 309 2.47 20.17 5.73
C GLY A 309 2.00 20.26 4.28
N PRO A 310 2.43 21.31 3.56
CA PRO A 310 2.01 21.54 2.19
C PRO A 310 2.53 20.45 1.25
N GLY A 311 1.68 20.04 0.30
CA GLY A 311 2.04 19.05 -0.72
C GLY A 311 2.27 17.66 -0.17
N ALA A 312 1.52 17.27 0.87
CA ALA A 312 1.55 15.94 1.44
C ALA A 312 1.03 14.89 0.45
N LYS A 313 1.77 13.77 0.30
CA LYS A 313 1.48 12.68 -0.65
C LYS A 313 1.97 11.33 -0.16
N HIS A 314 1.60 10.27 -0.86
CA HIS A 314 2.11 8.92 -0.69
C HIS A 314 2.04 8.41 0.75
N PRO A 315 0.83 8.33 1.36
CA PRO A 315 0.69 7.77 2.69
C PRO A 315 1.05 6.28 2.71
N ALA A 316 1.62 5.83 3.83
CA ALA A 316 1.81 4.41 4.16
C ALA A 316 1.39 4.16 5.61
N LEU A 317 0.94 2.94 5.90
CA LEU A 317 0.38 2.53 7.19
C LEU A 317 1.14 1.33 7.74
N ALA A 318 1.33 1.29 9.06
CA ALA A 318 1.71 0.10 9.80
C ALA A 318 0.95 0.06 11.13
N THR A 319 0.53 -1.13 11.56
CA THR A 319 -0.13 -1.35 12.86
C THR A 319 0.68 -2.32 13.67
N ASN A 320 0.89 -2.05 14.96
CA ASN A 320 1.60 -2.94 15.88
C ASN A 320 0.64 -3.80 16.70
N ALA A 321 1.21 -4.75 17.47
CA ALA A 321 0.43 -5.67 18.31
C ALA A 321 -0.33 -4.98 19.46
N ARG A 322 0.04 -3.73 19.81
CA ARG A 322 -0.71 -2.92 20.78
C ARG A 322 -1.92 -2.21 20.18
N GLY A 323 -2.16 -2.38 18.87
CA GLY A 323 -3.22 -1.70 18.12
C GLY A 323 -2.90 -0.26 17.74
N GLU A 324 -1.69 0.23 18.05
CA GLU A 324 -1.24 1.55 17.60
C GLU A 324 -0.99 1.54 16.10
N THR A 325 -1.23 2.66 15.44
CA THR A 325 -1.06 2.81 14.00
C THR A 325 -0.09 3.94 13.70
N LEU A 326 0.99 3.63 12.98
CA LEU A 326 1.84 4.64 12.35
C LEU A 326 1.27 4.99 10.98
N LEU A 327 1.06 6.26 10.73
CA LEU A 327 0.82 6.84 9.42
C LEU A 327 2.03 7.69 9.04
N VAL A 328 2.66 7.39 7.91
CA VAL A 328 3.78 8.15 7.35
C VAL A 328 3.42 8.63 5.95
N TRP A 329 3.89 9.81 5.55
CA TRP A 329 3.69 10.39 4.23
C TRP A 329 4.90 11.20 3.79
N THR A 330 4.93 11.61 2.54
CA THR A 330 5.94 12.54 2.02
C THR A 330 5.37 13.94 1.90
N GLU A 331 6.23 14.95 2.06
CA GLU A 331 5.89 16.35 1.87
C GLU A 331 6.88 17.00 0.90
N GLY A 332 6.36 17.87 0.04
CA GLY A 332 7.18 18.57 -0.95
C GLY A 332 7.70 17.75 -2.13
N THR A 333 7.43 16.43 -2.16
CA THR A 333 7.79 15.59 -3.30
C THR A 333 7.01 15.98 -4.56
N GLY A 334 7.62 15.79 -5.74
CA GLY A 334 7.00 16.13 -7.02
C GLY A 334 7.79 15.56 -8.20
N TRP A 335 7.46 16.01 -9.40
CA TRP A 335 8.16 15.59 -10.59
C TRP A 335 9.64 15.96 -10.50
N GLN A 336 10.53 14.96 -10.59
CA GLN A 336 11.98 15.08 -10.44
C GLN A 336 12.43 15.79 -9.15
N ARG A 337 11.62 15.71 -8.09
CA ARG A 337 11.92 16.36 -6.83
C ARG A 337 11.65 15.41 -5.67
N GLY A 338 12.67 15.25 -4.81
CA GLY A 338 12.54 14.61 -3.51
C GLY A 338 11.85 15.52 -2.49
N GLY A 339 11.83 15.13 -1.24
CA GLY A 339 11.16 15.88 -0.19
C GLY A 339 11.48 15.38 1.20
N ASP A 340 10.53 15.59 2.11
CA ASP A 340 10.62 15.21 3.51
C ASP A 340 9.67 14.06 3.82
N LEU A 341 9.99 13.29 4.84
CA LEU A 341 9.06 12.43 5.55
C LEU A 341 8.31 13.24 6.61
N ALA A 342 7.05 12.88 6.82
CA ALA A 342 6.31 13.28 8.01
C ALA A 342 5.52 12.08 8.54
N TRP A 343 5.27 12.00 9.83
CA TRP A 343 4.55 10.89 10.45
C TRP A 343 3.77 11.31 11.69
N GLN A 344 2.78 10.49 12.02
CA GLN A 344 1.99 10.54 13.24
C GLN A 344 1.68 9.11 13.70
N VAL A 345 1.89 8.82 14.97
CA VAL A 345 1.40 7.61 15.61
C VAL A 345 0.04 7.87 16.26
N PHE A 346 -0.89 6.96 16.05
CA PHE A 346 -2.22 6.96 16.66
C PHE A 346 -2.30 5.79 17.66
N ASP A 347 -2.98 6.00 18.76
CA ASP A 347 -3.26 4.95 19.74
C ASP A 347 -4.29 3.91 19.19
N ALA A 348 -4.56 2.86 19.96
CA ALA A 348 -5.52 1.81 19.58
C ALA A 348 -6.96 2.34 19.39
N ALA A 349 -7.31 3.46 20.01
CA ALA A 349 -8.59 4.14 19.82
C ALA A 349 -8.60 5.06 18.59
N GLY A 350 -7.44 5.23 17.92
CA GLY A 350 -7.25 6.10 16.77
C GLY A 350 -7.05 7.56 17.09
N LYS A 351 -6.70 7.89 18.33
CA LYS A 351 -6.34 9.27 18.72
C LYS A 351 -4.86 9.54 18.45
N PRO A 352 -4.50 10.71 17.94
CA PRO A 352 -3.11 11.07 17.75
C PRO A 352 -2.35 11.09 19.07
N THR A 353 -1.18 10.48 19.08
CA THR A 353 -0.25 10.49 20.23
C THR A 353 0.74 11.65 20.12
N ALA A 354 1.63 11.79 21.11
CA ALA A 354 2.73 12.76 21.05
C ALA A 354 3.83 12.36 20.06
N GLU A 355 3.90 11.06 19.64
CA GLU A 355 4.90 10.57 18.70
C GLU A 355 4.54 10.97 17.26
N ARG A 356 5.18 12.05 16.83
CA ARG A 356 5.05 12.63 15.48
C ARG A 356 6.33 13.36 15.11
N GLY A 357 6.55 13.58 13.84
CA GLY A 357 7.70 14.36 13.42
C GLY A 357 7.84 14.55 11.93
N ARG A 358 8.98 15.11 11.55
CA ARG A 358 9.45 15.32 10.19
C ARG A 358 10.92 14.97 10.06
N LYS A 359 11.31 14.50 8.89
CA LYS A 359 12.71 14.18 8.58
C LYS A 359 12.99 14.40 7.10
N PRO A 360 14.02 15.17 6.72
CA PRO A 360 14.38 15.40 5.33
C PRO A 360 15.00 14.17 4.68
N GLY A 361 15.00 14.15 3.35
CA GLY A 361 15.84 13.29 2.56
C GLY A 361 15.12 12.12 1.89
N VAL A 362 13.84 12.28 1.54
CA VAL A 362 13.18 11.38 0.58
C VAL A 362 13.80 11.61 -0.80
N PRO A 363 14.33 10.55 -1.44
CA PRO A 363 14.95 10.69 -2.76
C PRO A 363 13.93 11.08 -3.85
N VAL A 364 14.45 11.59 -4.97
CA VAL A 364 13.66 11.77 -6.20
C VAL A 364 13.07 10.43 -6.63
N TRP A 365 11.83 10.43 -7.08
CA TRP A 365 11.07 9.24 -7.48
C TRP A 365 10.83 8.22 -6.36
N SER A 366 10.88 8.66 -5.09
CA SER A 366 10.67 7.77 -3.95
C SER A 366 9.61 8.29 -2.98
N TYR A 367 9.25 7.42 -2.04
CA TYR A 367 8.36 7.64 -0.91
C TYR A 367 8.80 6.75 0.26
N ALA A 368 7.97 6.56 1.27
CA ALA A 368 8.26 5.72 2.42
C ALA A 368 7.37 4.47 2.48
N ALA A 369 7.88 3.42 3.09
CA ALA A 369 7.12 2.31 3.65
C ALA A 369 7.27 2.30 5.18
N ALA A 370 6.40 1.57 5.86
CA ALA A 370 6.48 1.39 7.30
C ALA A 370 6.14 -0.05 7.70
N PHE A 371 6.71 -0.49 8.82
CA PHE A 371 6.36 -1.75 9.46
C PHE A 371 6.51 -1.64 10.98
N ALA A 372 5.86 -2.55 11.70
CA ALA A 372 6.01 -2.70 13.14
C ALA A 372 6.97 -3.85 13.48
N ARG A 373 7.78 -3.70 14.51
CA ARG A 373 8.61 -4.74 15.12
C ARG A 373 7.82 -5.53 16.18
N PRO A 374 8.31 -6.72 16.59
CA PRO A 374 7.69 -7.50 17.67
C PRO A 374 7.65 -6.76 19.02
N ASP A 375 8.62 -5.88 19.30
CA ASP A 375 8.65 -5.03 20.50
C ASP A 375 7.57 -3.91 20.49
N GLY A 376 6.90 -3.76 19.35
CA GLY A 376 5.85 -2.79 19.13
C GLY A 376 6.33 -1.45 18.59
N ASP A 377 7.62 -1.26 18.43
CA ASP A 377 8.16 -0.06 17.78
C ASP A 377 7.95 -0.08 16.27
N PHE A 378 7.94 1.08 15.66
CA PHE A 378 7.80 1.25 14.24
C PHE A 378 9.11 1.54 13.54
N VAL A 379 9.21 1.12 12.28
CA VAL A 379 10.32 1.46 11.40
C VAL A 379 9.76 2.10 10.13
N ILE A 380 10.27 3.27 9.78
CA ILE A 380 10.05 3.94 8.48
C ILE A 380 11.24 3.64 7.58
N VAL A 381 10.96 3.07 6.41
CA VAL A 381 11.96 2.76 5.36
C VAL A 381 11.81 3.77 4.22
N TYR A 382 12.94 4.37 3.75
CA TYR A 382 12.94 5.39 2.70
C TYR A 382 14.26 5.53 1.95
#